data_6538299a0688b20924c195e017082a09
#
_entry.id   6538299a0688b20924c195e017082a09
#
_cell.length_a   1.000
_cell.length_b   1.000
_cell.length_c   1.000
_cell.angle_alpha   90.00
_cell.angle_beta   90.00
_cell.angle_gamma   90.00
#
_symmetry.space_group_name_H-M   'P 1'
#
loop_
_entity.id
_entity.type
_entity.pdbx_description
1 polymer ?
#
loop_
_entity_poly.entity_id
_entity_poly.type
_entity_poly.pdbx_seq_one_letter_code
_entity_poly.pdbx_strand_id
1 'polypeptide(L)'
;MRILHAVLSQGFYGSERHCIELATAQARAGHHVAVLINDGGSHCARAFRDETTAATAAITADGGVGGIRLVVMPRGLPAILQRPFALAALIGFHPEIVHTHLNPAARRVGRVAQRIGIPHVATLHIRYEPREHAGCDGLVCGATWQRAEIGPEFRGAARVVWAWLPDAVHAALAHVTAQDVVALRKSWTADDRTVVLGSIGRLMPEKGMDILIPAFRMAFPRGDEPVRLIILGVGPPEQEQALRRLGDGDPRITLIGPQPEIAPFYLGFDVYVSAARFEPFGLTILEAMDAGCALVVTQTEGPREFLKDANVLWAEPNDVASLATQLRDAAARGGQRPAYDLSRFMRPQAVAAIEELYRDVLQRKQS
;
A
#
# COMPACT_ATOMS: atom_id res chain seq x y z
N MET A 1 10.57 -6.98 23.10
CA MET A 1 10.38 -8.25 22.37
C MET A 1 11.41 -8.37 21.24
N ARG A 2 11.68 -9.62 20.81
CA ARG A 2 12.45 -9.92 19.58
C ARG A 2 11.47 -10.30 18.48
N ILE A 3 11.33 -9.45 17.46
CA ILE A 3 10.32 -9.56 16.41
C ILE A 3 11.01 -9.78 15.07
N LEU A 4 10.65 -10.85 14.35
CA LEU A 4 11.10 -11.05 12.98
C LEU A 4 9.94 -10.84 12.02
N HIS A 5 10.02 -9.77 11.22
CA HIS A 5 9.15 -9.59 10.07
C HIS A 5 9.67 -10.37 8.87
N ALA A 6 8.75 -10.90 8.08
CA ALA A 6 9.11 -11.54 6.82
C ALA A 6 8.19 -11.07 5.69
N VAL A 7 8.78 -10.58 4.61
CA VAL A 7 8.07 -10.21 3.38
C VAL A 7 8.84 -10.75 2.18
N LEU A 8 8.19 -11.64 1.43
CA LEU A 8 8.79 -12.32 0.28
C LEU A 8 8.05 -11.87 -0.99
N SER A 9 8.51 -10.79 -1.57
CA SER A 9 7.93 -10.16 -2.77
C SER A 9 8.99 -9.89 -3.84
N GLN A 10 8.56 -9.49 -5.04
CA GLN A 10 9.45 -9.15 -6.15
C GLN A 10 9.62 -7.64 -6.35
N GLY A 11 8.79 -6.83 -5.68
CA GLY A 11 8.80 -5.38 -5.79
C GLY A 11 8.83 -4.69 -4.43
N PHE A 12 8.88 -3.36 -4.44
CA PHE A 12 8.76 -2.52 -3.25
C PHE A 12 7.56 -1.59 -3.44
N TYR A 13 6.42 -1.99 -2.86
CA TYR A 13 5.12 -1.32 -2.98
C TYR A 13 4.50 -1.08 -1.60
N GLY A 14 3.19 -0.94 -1.52
CA GLY A 14 2.49 -0.64 -0.27
C GLY A 14 2.69 -1.67 0.84
N SER A 15 2.69 -2.97 0.54
CA SER A 15 2.89 -4.04 1.54
C SER A 15 4.30 -4.06 2.12
N GLU A 16 5.31 -3.81 1.29
CA GLU A 16 6.71 -3.74 1.67
C GLU A 16 6.98 -2.49 2.51
N ARG A 17 6.43 -1.35 2.08
CA ARG A 17 6.49 -0.09 2.84
C ARG A 17 5.80 -0.24 4.20
N HIS A 18 4.61 -0.83 4.25
CA HIS A 18 3.93 -1.14 5.50
C HIS A 18 4.79 -1.99 6.45
N CYS A 19 5.46 -3.03 5.92
CA CYS A 19 6.35 -3.88 6.71
C CYS A 19 7.51 -3.08 7.33
N ILE A 20 8.21 -2.26 6.54
CA ILE A 20 9.38 -1.52 7.04
C ILE A 20 8.98 -0.38 7.99
N GLU A 21 7.86 0.29 7.75
CA GLU A 21 7.34 1.32 8.65
C GLU A 21 6.93 0.75 10.00
N LEU A 22 6.27 -0.44 10.01
CA LEU A 22 5.96 -1.17 11.25
C LEU A 22 7.24 -1.58 11.99
N ALA A 23 8.18 -2.20 11.29
CA ALA A 23 9.46 -2.62 11.85
C ALA A 23 10.24 -1.43 12.46
N THR A 24 10.23 -0.28 11.77
CA THR A 24 10.87 0.96 12.23
C THR A 24 10.21 1.49 13.51
N ALA A 25 8.87 1.53 13.54
CA ALA A 25 8.14 2.00 14.72
C ALA A 25 8.42 1.11 15.94
N GLN A 26 8.44 -0.21 15.76
CA GLN A 26 8.74 -1.17 16.82
C GLN A 26 10.20 -1.09 17.29
N ALA A 27 11.16 -0.87 16.39
CA ALA A 27 12.56 -0.66 16.76
C ALA A 27 12.72 0.64 17.58
N ARG A 28 12.02 1.71 17.22
CA ARG A 28 11.95 2.96 18.01
C ARG A 28 11.32 2.77 19.38
N ALA A 29 10.35 1.85 19.50
CA ALA A 29 9.75 1.47 20.76
C ALA A 29 10.64 0.55 21.63
N GLY A 30 11.88 0.28 21.22
CA GLY A 30 12.87 -0.49 21.97
C GLY A 30 12.78 -2.01 21.74
N HIS A 31 12.09 -2.47 20.70
CA HIS A 31 12.09 -3.87 20.33
C HIS A 31 13.34 -4.23 19.51
N HIS A 32 13.82 -5.47 19.64
CA HIS A 32 14.84 -6.02 18.73
C HIS A 32 14.15 -6.53 17.46
N VAL A 33 14.38 -5.87 16.33
CA VAL A 33 13.66 -6.15 15.09
C VAL A 33 14.59 -6.69 14.02
N ALA A 34 14.14 -7.75 13.33
CA ALA A 34 14.74 -8.22 12.09
C ALA A 34 13.70 -8.23 10.97
N VAL A 35 14.14 -7.96 9.74
CA VAL A 35 13.29 -8.06 8.53
C VAL A 35 13.95 -9.06 7.58
N LEU A 36 13.22 -10.14 7.27
CA LEU A 36 13.64 -11.16 6.30
C LEU A 36 12.94 -10.89 4.98
N ILE A 37 13.72 -10.66 3.95
CA ILE A 37 13.28 -10.43 2.57
C ILE A 37 13.88 -11.47 1.63
N ASN A 38 13.31 -11.60 0.43
CA ASN A 38 14.01 -12.24 -0.68
C ASN A 38 14.72 -11.18 -1.54
N ASP A 39 15.83 -11.57 -2.14
CA ASP A 39 16.49 -10.77 -3.17
C ASP A 39 15.72 -10.90 -4.51
N GLY A 40 14.47 -10.50 -4.51
CA GLY A 40 13.52 -10.62 -5.63
C GLY A 40 13.83 -9.77 -6.85
N GLY A 41 14.88 -9.01 -6.79
CA GLY A 41 15.39 -8.10 -7.80
C GLY A 41 16.26 -7.05 -7.13
N SER A 42 17.24 -6.55 -7.84
CA SER A 42 18.20 -5.56 -7.32
C SER A 42 17.51 -4.31 -6.74
N HIS A 43 16.33 -3.96 -7.27
CA HIS A 43 15.56 -2.79 -6.81
C HIS A 43 14.88 -3.02 -5.45
N CYS A 44 14.19 -4.14 -5.25
CA CYS A 44 13.49 -4.42 -3.98
C CYS A 44 14.46 -4.52 -2.80
N ALA A 45 15.50 -5.35 -2.92
CA ALA A 45 16.48 -5.52 -1.85
C ALA A 45 17.30 -4.24 -1.59
N ARG A 46 17.52 -3.40 -2.62
CA ARG A 46 18.15 -2.10 -2.45
C ARG A 46 17.26 -1.16 -1.67
N ALA A 47 15.98 -1.01 -2.06
CA ALA A 47 15.03 -0.18 -1.36
C ALA A 47 14.91 -0.57 0.13
N PHE A 48 14.82 -1.87 0.44
CA PHE A 48 14.82 -2.32 1.84
C PHE A 48 16.12 -1.98 2.58
N ARG A 49 17.28 -2.10 1.92
CA ARG A 49 18.58 -1.71 2.53
C ARG A 49 18.61 -0.21 2.85
N ASP A 50 18.22 0.60 1.89
CA ASP A 50 18.23 2.06 2.04
C ASP A 50 17.28 2.48 3.18
N GLU A 51 16.05 1.96 3.21
CA GLU A 51 15.06 2.24 4.25
C GLU A 51 15.51 1.73 5.63
N THR A 52 16.05 0.51 5.74
CA THR A 52 16.54 -0.03 7.02
C THR A 52 17.74 0.71 7.54
N THR A 53 18.63 1.17 6.64
CA THR A 53 19.80 1.98 6.99
C THR A 53 19.36 3.34 7.50
N ALA A 54 18.48 4.02 6.79
CA ALA A 54 17.94 5.32 7.18
C ALA A 54 17.18 5.23 8.53
N ALA A 55 16.34 4.20 8.70
CA ALA A 55 15.61 3.97 9.95
C ALA A 55 16.57 3.73 11.13
N THR A 56 17.59 2.91 10.94
CA THR A 56 18.61 2.63 11.98
C THR A 56 19.40 3.89 12.36
N ALA A 57 19.79 4.69 11.37
CA ALA A 57 20.46 5.97 11.60
C ALA A 57 19.58 6.95 12.39
N ALA A 58 18.31 7.07 12.04
CA ALA A 58 17.36 7.92 12.74
C ALA A 58 17.13 7.46 14.18
N ILE A 59 16.95 6.14 14.43
CA ILE A 59 16.82 5.59 15.78
C ILE A 59 18.04 5.92 16.64
N THR A 60 19.24 5.78 16.07
CA THR A 60 20.50 6.10 16.79
C THR A 60 20.63 7.60 17.08
N ALA A 61 20.25 8.46 16.14
CA ALA A 61 20.26 9.91 16.32
C ALA A 61 19.30 10.37 17.43
N ASP A 62 18.17 9.69 17.60
CA ASP A 62 17.19 9.94 18.66
C ASP A 62 17.61 9.34 20.02
N GLY A 63 18.82 8.80 20.15
CA GLY A 63 19.34 8.19 21.37
C GLY A 63 18.83 6.76 21.64
N GLY A 64 18.18 6.14 20.68
CA GLY A 64 17.73 4.74 20.76
C GLY A 64 18.90 3.76 20.60
N VAL A 65 18.81 2.61 21.30
CA VAL A 65 19.85 1.56 21.30
C VAL A 65 19.55 0.47 20.25
N GLY A 66 18.47 0.60 19.48
CA GLY A 66 18.01 -0.39 18.53
C GLY A 66 18.35 -0.07 17.07
N GLY A 67 18.40 -1.12 16.24
CA GLY A 67 18.48 -1.02 14.79
C GLY A 67 17.68 -2.16 14.17
N ILE A 68 17.47 -2.10 12.86
CA ILE A 68 16.76 -3.15 12.13
C ILE A 68 17.80 -4.06 11.47
N ARG A 69 17.79 -5.33 11.86
CA ARG A 69 18.62 -6.35 11.20
C ARG A 69 17.96 -6.80 9.91
N LEU A 70 18.57 -6.50 8.76
CA LEU A 70 18.09 -7.02 7.48
C LEU A 70 18.70 -8.40 7.20
N VAL A 71 17.84 -9.37 6.87
CA VAL A 71 18.21 -10.73 6.44
C VAL A 71 17.71 -10.93 5.01
N VAL A 72 18.63 -11.17 4.08
CA VAL A 72 18.30 -11.31 2.66
C VAL A 72 18.42 -12.75 2.21
N MET A 73 17.31 -13.35 1.79
CA MET A 73 17.31 -14.67 1.16
C MET A 73 17.88 -14.55 -0.26
N PRO A 74 18.90 -15.32 -0.62
CA PRO A 74 19.57 -15.20 -1.92
C PRO A 74 18.62 -15.36 -3.11
N ARG A 75 18.87 -14.60 -4.18
CA ARG A 75 18.13 -14.72 -5.44
C ARG A 75 18.34 -16.10 -6.05
N GLY A 76 17.27 -16.70 -6.56
CA GLY A 76 17.33 -18.01 -7.20
C GLY A 76 17.53 -19.18 -6.24
N LEU A 77 17.44 -18.95 -4.92
CA LEU A 77 17.50 -20.04 -3.96
C LEU A 77 16.42 -21.08 -4.28
N PRO A 78 16.79 -22.34 -4.57
CA PRO A 78 15.83 -23.40 -4.87
C PRO A 78 14.75 -23.52 -3.80
N ALA A 79 13.51 -23.80 -4.18
CA ALA A 79 12.37 -23.85 -3.26
C ALA A 79 12.61 -24.80 -2.07
N ILE A 80 13.34 -25.91 -2.31
CA ILE A 80 13.72 -26.88 -1.28
C ILE A 80 14.64 -26.27 -0.21
N LEU A 81 15.47 -25.28 -0.55
CA LEU A 81 16.42 -24.63 0.36
C LEU A 81 15.85 -23.40 1.06
N GLN A 82 14.70 -22.89 0.62
CA GLN A 82 14.11 -21.66 1.21
C GLN A 82 13.64 -21.88 2.65
N ARG A 83 13.08 -23.04 2.98
CA ARG A 83 12.70 -23.39 4.36
C ARG A 83 13.90 -23.60 5.28
N PRO A 84 14.94 -24.37 4.91
CA PRO A 84 16.19 -24.42 5.66
C PRO A 84 16.82 -23.05 5.90
N PHE A 85 16.83 -22.16 4.90
CA PHE A 85 17.30 -20.79 5.07
C PHE A 85 16.46 -20.02 6.10
N ALA A 86 15.13 -20.10 5.99
CA ALA A 86 14.22 -19.47 6.97
C ALA A 86 14.47 -20.02 8.38
N LEU A 87 14.66 -21.34 8.53
CA LEU A 87 15.00 -21.96 9.81
C LEU A 87 16.32 -21.42 10.40
N ALA A 88 17.36 -21.33 9.58
CA ALA A 88 18.64 -20.76 10.00
C ALA A 88 18.51 -19.29 10.43
N ALA A 89 17.70 -18.50 9.72
CA ALA A 89 17.43 -17.11 10.10
C ALA A 89 16.68 -17.01 11.44
N LEU A 90 15.68 -17.88 11.67
CA LEU A 90 14.93 -17.95 12.92
C LEU A 90 15.84 -18.38 14.08
N ILE A 91 16.64 -19.44 13.90
CA ILE A 91 17.62 -19.89 14.92
C ILE A 91 18.65 -18.79 15.20
N GLY A 92 19.18 -18.11 14.19
CA GLY A 92 20.21 -17.08 14.37
C GLY A 92 19.69 -15.77 14.95
N PHE A 93 18.38 -15.51 14.89
CA PHE A 93 17.78 -14.31 15.47
C PHE A 93 17.04 -14.58 16.79
N HIS A 94 16.56 -15.81 17.03
CA HIS A 94 15.74 -16.19 18.20
C HIS A 94 14.53 -15.25 18.43
N PRO A 95 13.60 -15.10 17.46
CA PRO A 95 12.45 -14.23 17.67
C PRO A 95 11.45 -14.84 18.66
N GLU A 96 10.81 -13.97 19.44
CA GLU A 96 9.65 -14.31 20.28
C GLU A 96 8.37 -14.34 19.43
N ILE A 97 8.33 -13.55 18.34
CA ILE A 97 7.23 -13.47 17.38
C ILE A 97 7.78 -13.42 15.96
N VAL A 98 7.15 -14.16 15.08
CA VAL A 98 7.31 -14.03 13.62
C VAL A 98 6.07 -13.36 13.06
N HIS A 99 6.24 -12.22 12.38
CA HIS A 99 5.17 -11.53 11.69
C HIS A 99 5.39 -11.59 10.17
N THR A 100 4.49 -12.21 9.47
CA THR A 100 4.60 -12.38 8.00
C THR A 100 3.69 -11.43 7.26
N HIS A 101 4.19 -10.91 6.13
CA HIS A 101 3.48 -10.09 5.19
C HIS A 101 3.42 -10.82 3.85
N LEU A 102 2.23 -10.90 3.25
CA LEU A 102 1.95 -11.65 2.02
C LEU A 102 2.03 -13.19 2.18
N ASN A 103 1.27 -13.88 1.35
CA ASN A 103 1.15 -15.35 1.36
C ASN A 103 2.48 -16.11 1.19
N PRO A 104 3.45 -15.66 0.33
CA PRO A 104 4.72 -16.36 0.21
C PRO A 104 5.52 -16.40 1.52
N ALA A 105 5.50 -15.34 2.32
CA ALA A 105 6.16 -15.30 3.61
C ALA A 105 5.46 -16.21 4.64
N ALA A 106 4.13 -16.17 4.71
CA ALA A 106 3.36 -17.06 5.58
C ALA A 106 3.65 -18.53 5.30
N ARG A 107 3.71 -18.91 4.00
CA ARG A 107 3.99 -20.28 3.56
C ARG A 107 5.41 -20.76 3.85
N ARG A 108 6.41 -19.90 3.71
CA ARG A 108 7.82 -20.29 3.74
C ARG A 108 8.47 -20.04 5.09
N VAL A 109 8.17 -18.92 5.73
CA VAL A 109 8.75 -18.53 7.02
C VAL A 109 7.78 -18.84 8.16
N GLY A 110 6.52 -18.44 8.05
CA GLY A 110 5.51 -18.65 9.08
C GLY A 110 5.31 -20.11 9.43
N ARG A 111 5.19 -21.02 8.44
CA ARG A 111 5.07 -22.46 8.69
C ARG A 111 6.34 -23.08 9.31
N VAL A 112 7.50 -22.51 9.08
CA VAL A 112 8.73 -22.97 9.75
C VAL A 112 8.69 -22.54 11.21
N ALA A 113 8.31 -21.27 11.48
CA ALA A 113 8.14 -20.76 12.84
C ALA A 113 7.17 -21.62 13.67
N GLN A 114 5.99 -21.92 13.10
CA GLN A 114 4.99 -22.80 13.74
C GLN A 114 5.54 -24.18 14.11
N ARG A 115 6.32 -24.80 13.21
CA ARG A 115 6.91 -26.14 13.44
C ARG A 115 7.94 -26.18 14.57
N ILE A 116 8.60 -25.07 14.84
CA ILE A 116 9.58 -24.95 15.93
C ILE A 116 9.02 -24.23 17.16
N GLY A 117 7.68 -24.04 17.20
CA GLY A 117 6.97 -23.51 18.37
C GLY A 117 7.02 -22.00 18.52
N ILE A 118 7.54 -21.24 17.54
CA ILE A 118 7.55 -19.78 17.57
C ILE A 118 6.17 -19.24 17.13
N PRO A 119 5.52 -18.37 17.92
CA PRO A 119 4.26 -17.73 17.58
C PRO A 119 4.30 -16.99 16.22
N HIS A 120 3.30 -17.24 15.39
CA HIS A 120 3.19 -16.68 14.05
C HIS A 120 1.97 -15.78 13.90
N VAL A 121 2.21 -14.52 13.61
CA VAL A 121 1.20 -13.52 13.22
C VAL A 121 1.31 -13.22 11.72
N ALA A 122 0.20 -13.00 11.04
CA ALA A 122 0.21 -12.58 9.64
C ALA A 122 -0.67 -11.35 9.41
N THR A 123 -0.19 -10.40 8.59
CA THR A 123 -1.02 -9.30 8.07
C THR A 123 -1.68 -9.71 6.76
N LEU A 124 -3.01 -9.58 6.71
CA LEU A 124 -3.80 -9.79 5.51
C LEU A 124 -3.73 -8.54 4.62
N HIS A 125 -2.81 -8.53 3.68
CA HIS A 125 -2.71 -7.43 2.71
C HIS A 125 -3.74 -7.52 1.58
N ILE A 126 -4.34 -8.71 1.37
CA ILE A 126 -5.33 -8.98 0.33
C ILE A 126 -6.56 -9.65 0.98
N ARG A 127 -6.66 -10.97 0.92
CA ARG A 127 -7.78 -11.76 1.47
C ARG A 127 -7.26 -12.81 2.44
N TYR A 128 -8.17 -13.32 3.27
CA TYR A 128 -7.92 -14.51 4.04
C TYR A 128 -7.81 -15.73 3.11
N GLU A 129 -6.71 -16.46 3.25
CA GLU A 129 -6.44 -17.70 2.53
C GLU A 129 -6.25 -18.84 3.54
N PRO A 130 -7.21 -19.78 3.68
CA PRO A 130 -7.16 -20.83 4.70
C PRO A 130 -5.86 -21.63 4.68
N ARG A 131 -5.38 -21.96 3.47
CA ARG A 131 -4.13 -22.74 3.31
C ARG A 131 -2.90 -22.05 3.88
N GLU A 132 -2.91 -20.72 3.97
CA GLU A 132 -1.76 -19.92 4.41
C GLU A 132 -1.95 -19.40 5.84
N HIS A 133 -3.19 -19.12 6.24
CA HIS A 133 -3.50 -18.36 7.42
C HIS A 133 -4.18 -19.16 8.56
N ALA A 134 -4.84 -20.30 8.25
CA ALA A 134 -5.59 -21.05 9.28
C ALA A 134 -4.72 -21.50 10.47
N GLY A 135 -3.44 -21.77 10.22
CA GLY A 135 -2.50 -22.16 11.26
C GLY A 135 -1.79 -20.99 11.98
N CYS A 136 -2.08 -19.73 11.65
CA CYS A 136 -1.49 -18.60 12.35
C CYS A 136 -2.04 -18.51 13.78
N ASP A 137 -1.20 -18.04 14.71
CA ASP A 137 -1.62 -17.75 16.08
C ASP A 137 -2.33 -16.39 16.16
N GLY A 138 -2.02 -15.48 15.23
CA GLY A 138 -2.67 -14.17 15.11
C GLY A 138 -2.84 -13.70 13.67
N LEU A 139 -3.90 -12.90 13.43
CA LEU A 139 -4.13 -12.22 12.15
C LEU A 139 -4.38 -10.74 12.35
N VAL A 140 -3.67 -9.91 11.61
CA VAL A 140 -3.93 -8.48 11.44
C VAL A 140 -4.76 -8.32 10.17
N CYS A 141 -5.99 -7.86 10.32
CA CYS A 141 -6.91 -7.56 9.22
C CYS A 141 -6.89 -6.04 8.97
N GLY A 142 -6.59 -5.60 7.76
CA GLY A 142 -6.57 -4.18 7.40
C GLY A 142 -7.96 -3.54 7.32
N ALA A 143 -9.03 -4.35 7.37
CA ALA A 143 -10.41 -3.92 7.28
C ALA A 143 -11.37 -4.94 7.93
N THR A 144 -12.61 -4.52 8.25
CA THR A 144 -13.59 -5.42 8.88
C THR A 144 -14.09 -6.51 7.94
N TRP A 145 -14.16 -6.21 6.63
CA TRP A 145 -14.52 -7.21 5.62
C TRP A 145 -13.52 -8.39 5.62
N GLN A 146 -12.22 -8.14 5.76
CA GLN A 146 -11.21 -9.20 5.86
C GLN A 146 -11.43 -10.06 7.12
N ARG A 147 -11.77 -9.40 8.24
CA ARG A 147 -12.08 -10.10 9.49
C ARG A 147 -13.31 -10.99 9.35
N ALA A 148 -14.33 -10.55 8.58
CA ALA A 148 -15.55 -11.30 8.31
C ALA A 148 -15.33 -12.51 7.39
N GLU A 149 -14.30 -12.49 6.54
CA GLU A 149 -13.94 -13.62 5.66
C GLU A 149 -13.20 -14.76 6.39
N ILE A 150 -12.75 -14.55 7.63
CA ILE A 150 -12.00 -15.59 8.36
C ILE A 150 -12.94 -16.76 8.69
N GLY A 151 -12.58 -17.93 8.14
CA GLY A 151 -13.35 -19.16 8.32
C GLY A 151 -13.18 -19.78 9.71
N PRO A 152 -14.05 -20.76 10.04
CA PRO A 152 -14.06 -21.42 11.35
C PRO A 152 -12.82 -22.30 11.61
N GLU A 153 -12.02 -22.59 10.60
CA GLU A 153 -10.77 -23.34 10.73
C GLU A 153 -9.65 -22.52 11.42
N PHE A 154 -9.76 -21.17 11.43
CA PHE A 154 -8.82 -20.32 12.15
C PHE A 154 -9.16 -20.31 13.64
N ARG A 155 -8.18 -20.63 14.49
CA ARG A 155 -8.33 -20.71 15.97
C ARG A 155 -7.53 -19.66 16.73
N GLY A 156 -6.78 -18.80 16.01
CA GLY A 156 -5.96 -17.75 16.59
C GLY A 156 -6.75 -16.50 17.01
N ALA A 157 -6.01 -15.47 17.39
CA ALA A 157 -6.57 -14.14 17.62
C ALA A 157 -6.60 -13.35 16.31
N ALA A 158 -7.71 -12.66 16.01
CA ALA A 158 -7.77 -11.76 14.86
C ALA A 158 -8.20 -10.35 15.29
N ARG A 159 -7.46 -9.35 14.81
CA ARG A 159 -7.72 -7.94 15.13
C ARG A 159 -7.82 -7.12 13.85
N VAL A 160 -8.80 -6.24 13.78
CA VAL A 160 -8.88 -5.24 12.71
C VAL A 160 -7.95 -4.09 13.10
N VAL A 161 -6.97 -3.84 12.25
CA VAL A 161 -6.02 -2.72 12.38
C VAL A 161 -5.93 -2.06 11.01
N TRP A 162 -6.52 -0.91 10.89
CA TRP A 162 -6.51 -0.14 9.64
C TRP A 162 -5.09 0.15 9.19
N ALA A 163 -4.84 0.08 7.89
CA ALA A 163 -3.58 0.56 7.37
C ALA A 163 -3.47 2.07 7.62
N TRP A 164 -2.26 2.55 7.77
CA TRP A 164 -1.99 3.95 8.10
C TRP A 164 -1.51 4.73 6.87
N LEU A 165 -1.60 6.06 6.97
CA LEU A 165 -1.05 6.99 6.02
C LEU A 165 0.48 6.84 5.98
N PRO A 166 1.09 6.60 4.79
CA PRO A 166 2.54 6.46 4.67
C PRO A 166 3.28 7.75 5.04
N ASP A 167 4.17 7.67 6.03
CA ASP A 167 4.91 8.84 6.52
C ASP A 167 5.70 9.56 5.43
N ALA A 168 6.30 8.80 4.52
CA ALA A 168 7.14 9.38 3.47
C ALA A 168 6.36 10.33 2.56
N VAL A 169 5.12 9.97 2.18
CA VAL A 169 4.26 10.82 1.36
C VAL A 169 3.76 12.00 2.17
N HIS A 170 3.27 11.76 3.39
CA HIS A 170 2.80 12.80 4.30
C HIS A 170 3.87 13.87 4.55
N ALA A 171 5.08 13.46 4.90
CA ALA A 171 6.18 14.39 5.10
C ALA A 171 6.58 15.13 3.82
N ALA A 172 6.60 14.44 2.67
CA ALA A 172 6.98 15.04 1.40
C ALA A 172 5.98 16.13 0.94
N LEU A 173 4.68 15.96 1.21
CA LEU A 173 3.66 16.97 0.86
C LEU A 173 3.98 18.36 1.44
N ALA A 174 4.53 18.42 2.65
CA ALA A 174 4.89 19.67 3.33
C ALA A 174 6.10 20.40 2.68
N HIS A 175 6.89 19.69 1.86
CA HIS A 175 8.09 20.25 1.22
C HIS A 175 7.88 20.64 -0.25
N VAL A 176 6.74 20.27 -0.86
CA VAL A 176 6.42 20.65 -2.24
C VAL A 176 5.98 22.11 -2.27
N THR A 177 6.65 22.91 -3.10
CA THR A 177 6.30 24.34 -3.24
C THR A 177 5.16 24.55 -4.25
N ALA A 178 4.46 25.67 -4.14
CA ALA A 178 3.46 26.05 -5.14
C ALA A 178 4.08 26.19 -6.55
N GLN A 179 5.36 26.58 -6.64
CA GLN A 179 6.08 26.68 -7.91
C GLN A 179 6.32 25.31 -8.54
N ASP A 180 6.63 24.27 -7.75
CA ASP A 180 6.77 22.89 -8.23
C ASP A 180 5.47 22.37 -8.81
N VAL A 181 4.34 22.63 -8.13
CA VAL A 181 2.99 22.25 -8.59
C VAL A 181 2.65 22.95 -9.91
N VAL A 182 2.89 24.26 -10.00
CA VAL A 182 2.64 25.05 -11.23
C VAL A 182 3.50 24.53 -12.38
N ALA A 183 4.79 24.27 -12.15
CA ALA A 183 5.69 23.73 -13.16
C ALA A 183 5.24 22.33 -13.64
N LEU A 184 4.81 21.48 -12.70
CA LEU A 184 4.32 20.15 -13.01
C LEU A 184 3.02 20.20 -13.83
N ARG A 185 2.03 21.00 -13.42
CA ARG A 185 0.78 21.18 -14.17
C ARG A 185 1.02 21.75 -15.58
N LYS A 186 1.96 22.69 -15.71
CA LYS A 186 2.36 23.23 -17.02
C LYS A 186 2.95 22.14 -17.94
N SER A 187 3.68 21.20 -17.39
CA SER A 187 4.19 20.06 -18.18
C SER A 187 3.09 19.17 -18.75
N TRP A 188 1.90 19.19 -18.17
CA TRP A 188 0.70 18.53 -18.65
C TRP A 188 -0.19 19.44 -19.52
N THR A 189 0.31 20.61 -19.90
CA THR A 189 -0.50 21.62 -20.60
C THR A 189 -1.80 22.00 -19.84
N ALA A 190 -1.72 22.02 -18.52
CA ALA A 190 -2.81 22.40 -17.62
C ALA A 190 -2.58 23.80 -17.05
N ASP A 191 -3.56 24.67 -17.20
CA ASP A 191 -3.64 26.00 -16.61
C ASP A 191 -4.59 26.03 -15.40
N ASP A 192 -4.88 27.22 -14.89
CA ASP A 192 -5.73 27.40 -13.70
C ASP A 192 -7.23 27.05 -13.97
N ARG A 193 -7.64 26.95 -15.23
CA ARG A 193 -9.00 26.53 -15.63
C ARG A 193 -9.09 25.04 -15.96
N THR A 194 -7.96 24.38 -16.04
CA THR A 194 -7.89 22.96 -16.39
C THR A 194 -8.08 22.10 -15.15
N VAL A 195 -9.06 21.20 -15.16
CA VAL A 195 -9.23 20.18 -14.12
C VAL A 195 -8.34 19.00 -14.42
N VAL A 196 -7.45 18.65 -13.49
CA VAL A 196 -6.53 17.54 -13.60
C VAL A 196 -7.07 16.35 -12.79
N LEU A 197 -7.44 15.30 -13.50
CA LEU A 197 -7.85 14.01 -12.97
C LEU A 197 -6.61 13.12 -12.88
N GLY A 198 -6.26 12.63 -11.70
CA GLY A 198 -5.06 11.82 -11.48
C GLY A 198 -5.35 10.43 -10.95
N SER A 199 -4.57 9.45 -11.36
CA SER A 199 -4.61 8.10 -10.79
C SER A 199 -3.19 7.58 -10.60
N ILE A 200 -2.90 7.03 -9.43
CA ILE A 200 -1.58 6.47 -9.08
C ILE A 200 -1.74 5.02 -8.64
N GLY A 201 -0.93 4.12 -9.21
CA GLY A 201 -0.94 2.73 -8.80
C GLY A 201 -0.21 1.79 -9.74
N ARG A 202 -0.19 0.50 -9.39
CA ARG A 202 0.32 -0.52 -10.30
C ARG A 202 -0.56 -0.58 -11.56
N LEU A 203 0.06 -0.67 -12.73
CA LEU A 203 -0.68 -0.80 -13.99
C LEU A 203 -1.07 -2.27 -14.22
N MET A 204 -1.96 -2.76 -13.35
CA MET A 204 -2.47 -4.14 -13.34
C MET A 204 -3.99 -4.13 -13.51
N PRO A 205 -4.58 -5.20 -14.06
CA PRO A 205 -6.03 -5.25 -14.35
C PRO A 205 -6.92 -4.92 -13.15
N GLU A 206 -6.50 -5.34 -11.93
CA GLU A 206 -7.27 -5.05 -10.71
C GLU A 206 -7.37 -3.55 -10.39
N LYS A 207 -6.48 -2.71 -10.93
CA LYS A 207 -6.50 -1.25 -10.72
C LYS A 207 -7.38 -0.49 -11.71
N GLY A 208 -7.89 -1.15 -12.74
CA GLY A 208 -8.95 -0.64 -13.62
C GLY A 208 -8.56 0.56 -14.51
N MET A 209 -7.26 0.74 -14.82
CA MET A 209 -6.84 1.84 -15.71
C MET A 209 -7.41 1.69 -17.13
N ASP A 210 -7.69 0.47 -17.53
CA ASP A 210 -8.36 0.11 -18.79
C ASP A 210 -9.87 0.42 -18.77
N ILE A 211 -10.47 0.69 -17.61
CA ILE A 211 -11.81 1.25 -17.45
C ILE A 211 -11.73 2.77 -17.37
N LEU A 212 -10.73 3.32 -16.69
CA LEU A 212 -10.58 4.75 -16.49
C LEU A 212 -10.38 5.50 -17.81
N ILE A 213 -9.54 5.01 -18.72
CA ILE A 213 -9.26 5.67 -19.99
C ILE A 213 -10.51 5.78 -20.87
N PRO A 214 -11.27 4.70 -21.13
CA PRO A 214 -12.56 4.82 -21.85
C PRO A 214 -13.59 5.69 -21.12
N ALA A 215 -13.66 5.63 -19.80
CA ALA A 215 -14.56 6.46 -19.01
C ALA A 215 -14.23 7.96 -19.17
N PHE A 216 -12.95 8.32 -19.17
CA PHE A 216 -12.52 9.70 -19.43
C PHE A 216 -12.95 10.18 -20.81
N ARG A 217 -12.74 9.38 -21.85
CA ARG A 217 -13.19 9.71 -23.21
C ARG A 217 -14.71 9.86 -23.33
N MET A 218 -15.45 8.97 -22.66
CA MET A 218 -16.92 9.06 -22.60
C MET A 218 -17.40 10.29 -21.81
N ALA A 219 -16.70 10.65 -20.76
CA ALA A 219 -17.02 11.83 -19.96
C ALA A 219 -16.80 13.15 -20.72
N PHE A 220 -15.74 13.19 -21.55
CA PHE A 220 -15.28 14.40 -22.25
C PHE A 220 -15.10 14.13 -23.75
N PRO A 221 -16.21 14.01 -24.51
CA PRO A 221 -16.19 13.52 -25.90
C PRO A 221 -15.75 14.55 -26.93
N ARG A 222 -15.78 15.86 -26.62
CA ARG A 222 -15.47 16.91 -27.61
C ARG A 222 -13.98 17.04 -27.91
N GLY A 223 -13.11 16.69 -26.96
CA GLY A 223 -11.65 16.75 -27.12
C GLY A 223 -11.02 18.10 -26.77
N ASP A 224 -11.82 19.15 -26.64
CA ASP A 224 -11.40 20.52 -26.32
C ASP A 224 -11.70 20.96 -24.88
N GLU A 225 -12.34 20.08 -24.10
CA GLU A 225 -12.64 20.38 -22.69
C GLU A 225 -11.34 20.61 -21.89
N PRO A 226 -11.35 21.61 -20.96
CA PRO A 226 -10.17 21.94 -20.17
C PRO A 226 -9.98 20.89 -19.04
N VAL A 227 -9.72 19.66 -19.44
CA VAL A 227 -9.48 18.53 -18.54
C VAL A 227 -8.23 17.78 -18.94
N ARG A 228 -7.53 17.16 -18.00
CA ARG A 228 -6.41 16.27 -18.23
C ARG A 228 -6.57 14.98 -17.42
N LEU A 229 -6.15 13.86 -17.96
CA LEU A 229 -6.02 12.60 -17.25
C LEU A 229 -4.55 12.23 -17.15
N ILE A 230 -4.06 12.15 -15.92
CA ILE A 230 -2.68 11.79 -15.60
C ILE A 230 -2.68 10.45 -14.89
N ILE A 231 -2.09 9.43 -15.50
CA ILE A 231 -1.95 8.10 -14.90
C ILE A 231 -0.49 7.86 -14.60
N LEU A 232 -0.17 7.64 -13.31
CA LEU A 232 1.17 7.41 -12.81
C LEU A 232 1.31 5.97 -12.32
N GLY A 233 2.31 5.25 -12.80
CA GLY A 233 2.54 3.91 -12.30
C GLY A 233 3.47 3.05 -13.13
N VAL A 234 3.58 1.80 -12.72
CA VAL A 234 4.40 0.77 -13.36
C VAL A 234 3.62 -0.54 -13.41
N GLY A 235 3.82 -1.28 -14.47
CA GLY A 235 3.24 -2.61 -14.67
C GLY A 235 4.10 -3.47 -15.58
N PRO A 236 3.65 -4.67 -15.92
CA PRO A 236 4.26 -5.46 -16.97
C PRO A 236 4.26 -4.69 -18.30
N PRO A 237 5.31 -4.83 -19.14
CA PRO A 237 5.42 -4.08 -20.39
C PRO A 237 4.20 -4.22 -21.32
N GLU A 238 3.59 -5.39 -21.36
CA GLU A 238 2.38 -5.66 -22.14
C GLU A 238 1.17 -4.88 -21.65
N GLN A 239 1.03 -4.70 -20.32
CA GLN A 239 -0.05 -3.91 -19.73
C GLN A 239 0.17 -2.41 -19.98
N GLU A 240 1.39 -1.93 -19.80
CA GLU A 240 1.73 -0.53 -20.09
C GLU A 240 1.47 -0.20 -21.56
N GLN A 241 1.87 -1.09 -22.47
CA GLN A 241 1.63 -0.91 -23.90
C GLN A 241 0.14 -0.93 -24.25
N ALA A 242 -0.64 -1.81 -23.62
CA ALA A 242 -2.09 -1.87 -23.82
C ALA A 242 -2.77 -0.56 -23.38
N LEU A 243 -2.40 -0.02 -22.22
CA LEU A 243 -2.94 1.24 -21.72
C LEU A 243 -2.52 2.43 -22.60
N ARG A 244 -1.27 2.47 -23.09
CA ARG A 244 -0.84 3.50 -24.04
C ARG A 244 -1.68 3.49 -25.31
N ARG A 245 -1.98 2.30 -25.88
CA ARG A 245 -2.87 2.18 -27.06
C ARG A 245 -4.29 2.68 -26.77
N LEU A 246 -4.83 2.42 -25.57
CA LEU A 246 -6.13 2.95 -25.15
C LEU A 246 -6.14 4.47 -25.03
N GLY A 247 -5.02 5.08 -24.63
CA GLY A 247 -4.84 6.52 -24.53
C GLY A 247 -4.45 7.20 -25.85
N ASP A 248 -4.04 6.43 -26.87
CA ASP A 248 -3.49 6.94 -28.12
C ASP A 248 -4.49 7.86 -28.87
N GLY A 249 -3.95 8.92 -29.46
CA GLY A 249 -4.72 9.93 -30.18
C GLY A 249 -5.50 10.92 -29.32
N ASP A 250 -5.47 10.84 -27.98
CA ASP A 250 -6.04 11.86 -27.10
C ASP A 250 -4.93 12.60 -26.32
N PRO A 251 -4.57 13.84 -26.72
CA PRO A 251 -3.46 14.59 -26.10
C PRO A 251 -3.74 14.99 -24.64
N ARG A 252 -4.95 14.79 -24.15
CA ARG A 252 -5.33 15.08 -22.77
C ARG A 252 -4.97 13.93 -21.81
N ILE A 253 -4.59 12.76 -22.33
CA ILE A 253 -4.25 11.56 -21.53
C ILE A 253 -2.75 11.39 -21.51
N THR A 254 -2.17 11.37 -20.32
CA THR A 254 -0.73 11.18 -20.12
C THR A 254 -0.47 9.99 -19.19
N LEU A 255 0.30 9.01 -19.68
CA LEU A 255 0.79 7.89 -18.88
C LEU A 255 2.25 8.14 -18.50
N ILE A 256 2.51 8.26 -17.21
CA ILE A 256 3.83 8.52 -16.63
C ILE A 256 4.33 7.25 -15.96
N GLY A 257 5.59 6.90 -16.21
CA GLY A 257 6.26 5.77 -15.55
C GLY A 257 6.49 6.01 -14.05
N PRO A 258 7.21 5.09 -13.39
CA PRO A 258 7.47 5.21 -11.96
C PRO A 258 8.24 6.48 -11.64
N GLN A 259 7.86 7.14 -10.54
CA GLN A 259 8.50 8.36 -10.05
C GLN A 259 9.06 8.10 -8.65
N PRO A 260 10.24 8.65 -8.33
CA PRO A 260 10.84 8.51 -7.00
C PRO A 260 10.02 9.25 -5.94
N GLU A 261 9.42 10.39 -6.30
CA GLU A 261 8.59 11.21 -5.43
C GLU A 261 7.20 11.39 -6.06
N ILE A 262 6.15 11.00 -5.34
CA ILE A 262 4.77 11.05 -5.81
C ILE A 262 3.95 12.18 -5.18
N ALA A 263 4.43 12.78 -4.09
CA ALA A 263 3.75 13.88 -3.41
C ALA A 263 3.42 15.08 -4.33
N PRO A 264 4.32 15.56 -5.21
CA PRO A 264 4.01 16.66 -6.13
C PRO A 264 2.84 16.33 -7.07
N PHE A 265 2.68 15.06 -7.46
CA PHE A 265 1.59 14.63 -8.34
C PHE A 265 0.24 14.74 -7.66
N TYR A 266 0.11 14.29 -6.39
CA TYR A 266 -1.12 14.46 -5.62
C TYR A 266 -1.51 15.94 -5.47
N LEU A 267 -0.54 16.83 -5.24
CA LEU A 267 -0.80 18.27 -5.17
C LEU A 267 -1.15 18.87 -6.54
N GLY A 268 -0.66 18.27 -7.62
CA GLY A 268 -0.98 18.66 -9.00
C GLY A 268 -2.37 18.21 -9.46
N PHE A 269 -2.97 17.21 -8.82
CA PHE A 269 -4.31 16.71 -9.11
C PHE A 269 -5.38 17.54 -8.42
N ASP A 270 -6.46 17.82 -9.12
CA ASP A 270 -7.69 18.39 -8.55
C ASP A 270 -8.59 17.25 -8.04
N VAL A 271 -8.63 16.14 -8.79
CA VAL A 271 -9.43 14.96 -8.49
C VAL A 271 -8.53 13.72 -8.55
N TYR A 272 -8.52 12.93 -7.51
CA TYR A 272 -7.92 11.59 -7.52
C TYR A 272 -8.97 10.56 -7.92
N VAL A 273 -8.63 9.67 -8.85
CA VAL A 273 -9.52 8.64 -9.35
C VAL A 273 -8.97 7.25 -9.02
N SER A 274 -9.74 6.46 -8.30
CA SER A 274 -9.50 5.04 -8.11
C SER A 274 -10.56 4.24 -8.87
N ALA A 275 -10.17 3.65 -10.01
CA ALA A 275 -11.05 2.85 -10.86
C ALA A 275 -10.93 1.34 -10.57
N ALA A 276 -10.42 0.97 -9.39
CA ALA A 276 -10.08 -0.40 -9.06
C ALA A 276 -11.28 -1.35 -9.15
N ARG A 277 -11.07 -2.55 -9.68
CA ARG A 277 -12.00 -3.68 -9.61
C ARG A 277 -12.01 -4.34 -8.26
N PHE A 278 -10.87 -4.27 -7.59
CA PHE A 278 -10.64 -4.79 -6.26
C PHE A 278 -9.59 -3.94 -5.55
N GLU A 279 -9.93 -3.39 -4.38
CA GLU A 279 -9.03 -2.61 -3.55
C GLU A 279 -9.18 -3.06 -2.09
N PRO A 280 -8.22 -3.81 -1.55
CA PRO A 280 -8.32 -4.32 -0.19
C PRO A 280 -8.41 -3.24 0.88
N PHE A 281 -7.69 -2.14 0.67
CA PHE A 281 -7.71 -0.97 1.54
C PHE A 281 -7.68 0.33 0.73
N GLY A 282 -6.57 0.68 0.06
CA GLY A 282 -6.46 1.88 -0.75
C GLY A 282 -5.52 2.94 -0.18
N LEU A 283 -4.24 2.60 0.04
CA LEU A 283 -3.25 3.55 0.54
C LEU A 283 -3.13 4.80 -0.33
N THR A 284 -3.17 4.64 -1.65
CA THR A 284 -3.13 5.77 -2.60
C THR A 284 -4.34 6.70 -2.48
N ILE A 285 -5.48 6.20 -1.99
CA ILE A 285 -6.64 7.02 -1.68
C ILE A 285 -6.37 7.83 -0.41
N LEU A 286 -5.78 7.25 0.63
CA LEU A 286 -5.37 7.99 1.83
C LEU A 286 -4.35 9.08 1.50
N GLU A 287 -3.37 8.78 0.66
CA GLU A 287 -2.37 9.75 0.18
C GLU A 287 -3.03 10.91 -0.57
N ALA A 288 -4.03 10.62 -1.40
CA ALA A 288 -4.82 11.64 -2.11
C ALA A 288 -5.68 12.48 -1.15
N MET A 289 -6.26 11.87 -0.10
CA MET A 289 -7.00 12.59 0.95
C MET A 289 -6.07 13.53 1.72
N ASP A 290 -4.86 13.10 2.05
CA ASP A 290 -3.87 13.91 2.74
C ASP A 290 -3.44 15.13 1.91
N ALA A 291 -3.33 14.95 0.61
CA ALA A 291 -3.09 16.04 -0.32
C ALA A 291 -4.33 16.92 -0.60
N GLY A 292 -5.50 16.56 -0.08
CA GLY A 292 -6.75 17.29 -0.27
C GLY A 292 -7.38 17.14 -1.66
N CYS A 293 -7.11 16.07 -2.40
CA CYS A 293 -7.78 15.82 -3.67
C CYS A 293 -9.26 15.51 -3.48
N ALA A 294 -10.13 16.01 -4.37
CA ALA A 294 -11.48 15.46 -4.49
C ALA A 294 -11.39 13.99 -4.93
N LEU A 295 -12.35 13.15 -4.55
CA LEU A 295 -12.27 11.72 -4.78
C LEU A 295 -13.39 11.22 -5.71
N VAL A 296 -12.98 10.47 -6.74
CA VAL A 296 -13.84 9.55 -7.51
C VAL A 296 -13.32 8.13 -7.28
N VAL A 297 -14.14 7.27 -6.69
CA VAL A 297 -13.69 5.95 -6.24
C VAL A 297 -14.73 4.89 -6.61
N THR A 298 -14.26 3.75 -7.11
CA THR A 298 -15.14 2.58 -7.32
C THR A 298 -15.52 1.93 -5.99
N GLN A 299 -16.75 1.42 -5.90
CA GLN A 299 -17.34 0.83 -4.69
C GLN A 299 -16.74 -0.55 -4.38
N THR A 300 -15.44 -0.58 -4.10
CA THR A 300 -14.71 -1.80 -3.69
C THR A 300 -14.66 -1.94 -2.17
N GLU A 301 -14.24 -3.09 -1.69
CA GLU A 301 -14.37 -3.54 -0.30
C GLU A 301 -13.76 -2.57 0.71
N GLY A 302 -12.46 -2.24 0.55
CA GLY A 302 -11.75 -1.37 1.47
C GLY A 302 -12.28 0.07 1.46
N PRO A 303 -12.33 0.76 0.31
CA PRO A 303 -12.84 2.12 0.20
C PRO A 303 -14.26 2.30 0.75
N ARG A 304 -15.19 1.38 0.48
CA ARG A 304 -16.55 1.45 1.03
C ARG A 304 -16.58 1.48 2.55
N GLU A 305 -15.62 0.86 3.19
CA GLU A 305 -15.56 0.78 4.64
C GLU A 305 -15.00 2.07 5.26
N PHE A 306 -13.89 2.59 4.74
CA PHE A 306 -13.24 3.72 5.38
C PHE A 306 -13.66 5.09 4.85
N LEU A 307 -14.30 5.17 3.67
CA LEU A 307 -14.77 6.41 3.07
C LEU A 307 -16.26 6.69 3.29
N LYS A 308 -16.97 5.87 4.04
CA LYS A 308 -18.45 5.97 4.19
C LYS A 308 -18.93 7.36 4.64
N ASP A 309 -18.11 8.07 5.42
CA ASP A 309 -18.43 9.39 5.96
C ASP A 309 -17.72 10.55 5.20
N ALA A 310 -16.98 10.21 4.12
CA ALA A 310 -16.25 11.19 3.31
C ALA A 310 -17.09 11.68 2.12
N ASN A 311 -16.80 12.89 1.67
CA ASN A 311 -17.41 13.43 0.43
C ASN A 311 -16.74 12.80 -0.80
N VAL A 312 -17.28 11.69 -1.25
CA VAL A 312 -16.74 10.86 -2.35
C VAL A 312 -17.77 10.70 -3.43
N LEU A 313 -17.36 10.78 -4.68
CA LEU A 313 -18.15 10.40 -5.83
C LEU A 313 -17.92 8.89 -6.12
N TRP A 314 -18.98 8.11 -5.92
CA TRP A 314 -18.92 6.67 -6.03
C TRP A 314 -19.29 6.16 -7.43
N ALA A 315 -18.41 5.35 -8.04
CA ALA A 315 -18.67 4.66 -9.30
C ALA A 315 -18.83 3.14 -9.06
N GLU A 316 -19.59 2.47 -9.93
CA GLU A 316 -19.68 1.02 -9.91
C GLU A 316 -18.37 0.41 -10.46
N PRO A 317 -17.82 -0.62 -9.81
CA PRO A 317 -16.64 -1.31 -10.32
C PRO A 317 -16.89 -1.90 -11.70
N ASN A 318 -15.93 -1.82 -12.60
CA ASN A 318 -15.97 -2.37 -13.94
C ASN A 318 -17.05 -1.76 -14.85
N ASP A 319 -17.56 -0.57 -14.51
CA ASP A 319 -18.58 0.15 -15.27
C ASP A 319 -18.04 1.49 -15.81
N VAL A 320 -17.77 1.52 -17.11
CA VAL A 320 -17.27 2.71 -17.82
C VAL A 320 -18.26 3.88 -17.75
N ALA A 321 -19.55 3.63 -17.88
CA ALA A 321 -20.58 4.68 -17.91
C ALA A 321 -20.82 5.29 -16.53
N SER A 322 -20.85 4.44 -15.49
CA SER A 322 -20.88 4.89 -14.09
C SER A 322 -19.69 5.77 -13.78
N LEU A 323 -18.47 5.32 -14.09
CA LEU A 323 -17.26 6.09 -13.84
C LEU A 323 -17.24 7.40 -14.64
N ALA A 324 -17.63 7.40 -15.92
CA ALA A 324 -17.70 8.59 -16.75
C ALA A 324 -18.65 9.67 -16.17
N THR A 325 -19.77 9.25 -15.59
CA THR A 325 -20.70 10.15 -14.92
C THR A 325 -20.03 10.85 -13.73
N GLN A 326 -19.35 10.08 -12.88
CA GLN A 326 -18.66 10.63 -11.71
C GLN A 326 -17.48 11.54 -12.09
N LEU A 327 -16.77 11.24 -13.18
CA LEU A 327 -15.71 12.11 -13.70
C LEU A 327 -16.25 13.45 -14.16
N ARG A 328 -17.40 13.50 -14.84
CA ARG A 328 -18.06 14.75 -15.24
C ARG A 328 -18.50 15.57 -14.01
N ASP A 329 -19.11 14.90 -13.04
CA ASP A 329 -19.59 15.55 -11.81
C ASP A 329 -18.41 16.13 -11.01
N ALA A 330 -17.28 15.39 -10.92
CA ALA A 330 -16.07 15.87 -10.28
C ALA A 330 -15.49 17.09 -10.99
N ALA A 331 -15.38 17.05 -12.32
CA ALA A 331 -14.87 18.16 -13.11
C ALA A 331 -15.77 19.41 -13.00
N ALA A 332 -17.10 19.24 -12.98
CA ALA A 332 -18.05 20.33 -12.83
C ALA A 332 -17.96 21.02 -11.45
N ARG A 333 -17.54 20.31 -10.40
CA ARG A 333 -17.32 20.89 -9.06
C ARG A 333 -16.05 21.75 -8.99
N GLY A 334 -15.15 21.63 -9.98
CA GLY A 334 -13.93 22.42 -10.15
C GLY A 334 -13.02 22.40 -8.93
N GLY A 335 -11.86 21.85 -8.97
CA GLY A 335 -10.68 21.99 -8.10
C GLY A 335 -10.85 22.24 -6.60
N GLN A 336 -12.05 22.03 -6.04
CA GLN A 336 -12.27 22.16 -4.60
C GLN A 336 -11.47 21.09 -3.85
N ARG A 337 -10.62 21.54 -2.93
CA ARG A 337 -9.80 20.64 -2.09
C ARG A 337 -10.50 20.42 -0.75
N PRO A 338 -11.19 19.28 -0.54
CA PRO A 338 -11.84 18.98 0.72
C PRO A 338 -10.80 18.68 1.81
N ALA A 339 -11.16 19.01 3.05
CA ALA A 339 -10.43 18.54 4.22
C ALA A 339 -11.00 17.19 4.65
N TYR A 340 -10.11 16.25 4.98
CA TYR A 340 -10.48 14.93 5.45
C TYR A 340 -9.95 14.71 6.88
N ASP A 341 -10.73 14.02 7.71
CA ASP A 341 -10.25 13.57 9.01
C ASP A 341 -9.45 12.25 8.83
N LEU A 342 -8.14 12.36 8.97
CA LEU A 342 -7.20 11.24 8.86
C LEU A 342 -6.74 10.70 10.23
N SER A 343 -7.28 11.20 11.34
CA SER A 343 -6.83 10.87 12.70
C SER A 343 -6.79 9.36 12.99
N ARG A 344 -7.76 8.61 12.45
CA ARG A 344 -7.85 7.15 12.62
C ARG A 344 -6.83 6.34 11.80
N PHE A 345 -6.15 7.00 10.84
CA PHE A 345 -5.14 6.36 9.98
C PHE A 345 -3.71 6.72 10.40
N MET A 346 -3.54 7.17 11.63
CA MET A 346 -2.20 7.49 12.15
C MET A 346 -1.49 6.22 12.66
N ARG A 347 -0.23 6.07 12.26
CA ARG A 347 0.56 4.87 12.54
C ARG A 347 0.69 4.49 14.02
N PRO A 348 0.86 5.42 14.99
CA PRO A 348 1.05 5.02 16.39
C PRO A 348 -0.07 4.14 16.95
N GLN A 349 -1.34 4.43 16.62
CA GLN A 349 -2.48 3.63 17.07
C GLN A 349 -2.48 2.24 16.46
N ALA A 350 -2.15 2.13 15.16
CA ALA A 350 -2.05 0.85 14.47
C ALA A 350 -0.94 -0.03 15.06
N VAL A 351 0.24 0.56 15.32
CA VAL A 351 1.37 -0.15 15.94
C VAL A 351 1.00 -0.66 17.33
N ALA A 352 0.40 0.18 18.17
CA ALA A 352 -0.06 -0.20 19.51
C ALA A 352 -1.04 -1.38 19.47
N ALA A 353 -2.01 -1.35 18.53
CA ALA A 353 -2.99 -2.42 18.38
C ALA A 353 -2.35 -3.75 17.88
N ILE A 354 -1.32 -3.67 17.03
CA ILE A 354 -0.56 -4.85 16.59
C ILE A 354 0.26 -5.42 17.77
N GLU A 355 0.88 -4.59 18.58
CA GLU A 355 1.64 -5.04 19.74
C GLU A 355 0.76 -5.65 20.84
N GLU A 356 -0.48 -5.16 21.00
CA GLU A 356 -1.47 -5.82 21.85
C GLU A 356 -1.81 -7.21 21.33
N LEU A 357 -2.02 -7.37 20.00
CA LEU A 357 -2.22 -8.69 19.43
C LEU A 357 -1.03 -9.62 19.70
N TYR A 358 0.20 -9.12 19.62
CA TYR A 358 1.38 -9.93 19.98
C TYR A 358 1.35 -10.41 21.42
N ARG A 359 0.99 -9.52 22.36
CA ARG A 359 0.86 -9.90 23.78
C ARG A 359 -0.22 -10.95 24.00
N ASP A 360 -1.37 -10.80 23.34
CA ASP A 360 -2.48 -11.78 23.40
C ASP A 360 -2.02 -13.15 22.87
N VAL A 361 -1.29 -13.17 21.75
CA VAL A 361 -0.76 -14.39 21.16
C VAL A 361 0.27 -15.08 22.07
N LEU A 362 1.21 -14.32 22.64
CA LEU A 362 2.23 -14.84 23.55
C LEU A 362 1.61 -15.43 24.83
N GLN A 363 0.62 -14.77 25.42
CA GLN A 363 -0.10 -15.26 26.60
C GLN A 363 -0.82 -16.58 26.33
N ARG A 364 -1.51 -16.70 25.18
CA ARG A 364 -2.19 -17.95 24.79
C ARG A 364 -1.26 -19.15 24.57
N LYS A 365 0.00 -18.91 24.23
CA LYS A 365 1.00 -19.97 24.06
C LYS A 365 1.61 -20.45 25.37
N GLN A 366 1.50 -19.64 26.45
CA GLN A 366 2.01 -19.99 27.78
C GLN A 366 0.95 -20.68 28.65
N SER A 367 -0.34 -20.52 28.31
CA SER A 367 -1.47 -21.20 28.94
C SER A 367 -1.78 -22.54 28.26
#